data_17a6c298e0358744d61831be6050c3a6
#
_entry.id   17a6c298e0358744d61831be6050c3a6
#
_cell.length_a   1.000
_cell.length_b   1.000
_cell.length_c   1.000
_cell.angle_alpha   90.00
_cell.angle_beta   90.00
_cell.angle_gamma   90.00
#
_symmetry.space_group_name_H-M   'P 1'
#
loop_
_entity.id
_entity.type
_entity.pdbx_description
1 polymer ?
#
loop_
_entity_poly.entity_id
_entity_poly.type
_entity_poly.pdbx_seq_one_letter_code
_entity_poly.pdbx_strand_id
1 'polypeptide(L)'
;MPQQRKPDAFLDEFRGRVFTGQWPTLTELFAISAERFGERACFTVYDPERLSLSYAEALNMVGRVAARLAALGVGRGDRVVVTGKNGPEWAVAWLAALHAGATVVPIDCQIHRDETANLLRAADARVAFIDEEKWDEIEPADFGLVAKLSLSRKNPAYIYDEAMATPMPRVPLAETDLAAIMFTSGTTGVPKGVMLTHRNLVSDCLLAQYNLTILPTDVFYALLPIHHSYTMLAVFIEALSVGAQIVFGKRMATSQILRDLKQANITMFLGVPLLFNKLIAGILKGISDKGPLVNALVRGLMSVSGAIKKVTGINPGKTLFGSILDKASLRTIRICISGGGPLAPSVFRLYNQLGIDFIQGYGLTETSPILTLNPVERYKVTSVGKLIPGVEAKIIPLDSEGRHGAEGSPDPSGQGEIVVKGSMVMQGYFRAPEETAKVFTPDGWFRTGDVGWIDADNYVYLTGRAKNLIVSGGGKNVYPEEIENRFQLYPELDQVLVRGWVPDASTAEEEIEVLVYPEAEWARGKDAAQVRARVEAIVAEVNGRLLPYQRMSRTVVLDKAMEMTTTKKVRRFTIA
;
A
#
# COMPACT_ATOMS: atom_id res chain seq x y z
N MET A 1 -8.34 -29.84 -14.82
CA MET A 1 -8.23 -28.40 -14.56
C MET A 1 -7.59 -27.79 -15.79
N PRO A 2 -8.11 -26.72 -16.41
CA PRO A 2 -7.38 -26.05 -17.48
C PRO A 2 -6.04 -25.60 -16.92
N GLN A 3 -4.95 -25.84 -17.64
CA GLN A 3 -3.62 -25.33 -17.29
C GLN A 3 -3.73 -23.83 -17.09
N GLN A 4 -3.49 -23.36 -15.87
CA GLN A 4 -3.51 -21.95 -15.54
C GLN A 4 -2.41 -21.30 -16.39
N ARG A 5 -2.79 -20.50 -17.38
CA ARG A 5 -1.86 -19.80 -18.28
C ARG A 5 -0.95 -18.94 -17.41
N LYS A 6 0.37 -19.11 -17.51
CA LYS A 6 1.33 -18.32 -16.74
C LYS A 6 1.10 -16.83 -17.05
N PRO A 7 0.97 -15.96 -16.05
CA PRO A 7 0.70 -14.54 -16.25
C PRO A 7 1.73 -13.84 -17.16
N ASP A 8 2.97 -14.27 -17.07
CA ASP A 8 4.13 -13.76 -17.82
C ASP A 8 4.36 -14.41 -19.18
N ALA A 9 3.56 -15.42 -19.58
CA ALA A 9 3.76 -16.15 -20.84
C ALA A 9 3.70 -15.26 -22.10
N PHE A 10 3.00 -14.12 -22.03
CA PHE A 10 2.96 -13.18 -23.15
C PHE A 10 4.32 -12.54 -23.45
N LEU A 11 5.24 -12.50 -22.49
CA LEU A 11 6.57 -11.92 -22.67
C LEU A 11 7.41 -12.70 -23.69
N ASP A 12 7.13 -14.00 -23.88
CA ASP A 12 7.91 -14.81 -24.81
C ASP A 12 7.77 -14.34 -26.28
N GLU A 13 6.64 -13.71 -26.64
CA GLU A 13 6.41 -13.10 -27.96
C GLU A 13 7.28 -11.84 -28.20
N PHE A 14 7.73 -11.20 -27.14
CA PHE A 14 8.48 -9.93 -27.16
C PHE A 14 9.96 -10.10 -26.86
N ARG A 15 10.34 -11.24 -26.27
CA ARG A 15 11.74 -11.55 -25.96
C ARG A 15 12.58 -11.66 -27.26
N GLY A 16 13.74 -11.03 -27.27
CA GLY A 16 14.62 -10.91 -28.45
C GLY A 16 14.22 -9.81 -29.43
N ARG A 17 12.98 -9.27 -29.35
CA ARG A 17 12.50 -8.17 -30.19
C ARG A 17 12.38 -6.83 -29.43
N VAL A 18 11.81 -6.84 -28.25
CA VAL A 18 11.57 -5.64 -27.43
C VAL A 18 12.54 -5.56 -26.26
N PHE A 19 12.86 -6.69 -25.67
CA PHE A 19 13.81 -6.84 -24.57
C PHE A 19 14.62 -8.14 -24.69
N THR A 20 15.77 -8.22 -24.01
CA THR A 20 16.68 -9.38 -24.06
C THR A 20 16.97 -10.00 -22.70
N GLY A 21 16.69 -9.30 -21.59
CA GLY A 21 16.89 -9.77 -20.22
C GLY A 21 15.94 -10.89 -19.79
N GLN A 22 16.01 -11.26 -18.53
CA GLN A 22 15.02 -12.16 -17.93
C GLN A 22 13.66 -11.47 -17.85
N TRP A 23 13.65 -10.21 -17.47
CA TRP A 23 12.48 -9.34 -17.38
C TRP A 23 12.66 -8.11 -18.27
N PRO A 24 11.57 -7.56 -18.86
CA PRO A 24 11.65 -6.25 -19.50
C PRO A 24 11.92 -5.16 -18.45
N THR A 25 12.45 -4.03 -18.89
CA THR A 25 12.37 -2.80 -18.09
C THR A 25 10.93 -2.29 -18.04
N LEU A 26 10.62 -1.38 -17.13
CA LEU A 26 9.27 -0.79 -17.04
C LEU A 26 8.86 -0.06 -18.33
N THR A 27 9.80 0.59 -19.00
CA THR A 27 9.55 1.28 -20.27
C THR A 27 9.31 0.30 -21.42
N GLU A 28 9.98 -0.85 -21.41
CA GLU A 28 9.71 -1.94 -22.35
C GLU A 28 8.36 -2.61 -22.07
N LEU A 29 8.04 -2.88 -20.81
CA LEU A 29 6.74 -3.42 -20.41
C LEU A 29 5.60 -2.50 -20.84
N PHE A 30 5.74 -1.18 -20.64
CA PHE A 30 4.74 -0.22 -21.09
C PHE A 30 4.61 -0.16 -22.62
N ALA A 31 5.72 -0.22 -23.36
CA ALA A 31 5.70 -0.29 -24.82
C ALA A 31 5.02 -1.58 -25.32
N ILE A 32 5.27 -2.73 -24.68
CA ILE A 32 4.59 -3.99 -24.96
C ILE A 32 3.08 -3.85 -24.72
N SER A 33 2.69 -3.22 -23.63
CA SER A 33 1.27 -3.00 -23.31
C SER A 33 0.60 -2.04 -24.30
N ALA A 34 1.28 -1.00 -24.74
CA ALA A 34 0.78 -0.09 -25.77
C ALA A 34 0.65 -0.77 -27.14
N GLU A 35 1.57 -1.68 -27.50
CA GLU A 35 1.46 -2.49 -28.72
C GLU A 35 0.25 -3.45 -28.65
N ARG A 36 0.00 -4.08 -27.52
CA ARG A 36 -1.10 -5.04 -27.31
C ARG A 36 -2.47 -4.41 -27.17
N PHE A 37 -2.54 -3.22 -26.59
CA PHE A 37 -3.77 -2.60 -26.10
C PHE A 37 -3.92 -1.12 -26.50
N GLY A 38 -3.29 -0.67 -27.58
CA GLY A 38 -3.14 0.74 -27.96
C GLY A 38 -4.40 1.59 -27.86
N GLU A 39 -5.54 1.07 -28.34
CA GLU A 39 -6.82 1.78 -28.37
C GLU A 39 -7.58 1.78 -27.03
N ARG A 40 -7.14 0.98 -26.06
CA ARG A 40 -7.82 0.92 -24.76
C ARG A 40 -7.49 2.15 -23.91
N ALA A 41 -8.45 2.60 -23.10
CA ALA A 41 -8.21 3.64 -22.11
C ALA A 41 -7.12 3.17 -21.11
N CYS A 42 -6.10 3.99 -20.93
CA CYS A 42 -5.00 3.78 -20.01
C CYS A 42 -5.19 4.64 -18.76
N PHE A 43 -5.18 5.96 -18.91
CA PHE A 43 -5.28 6.93 -17.83
C PHE A 43 -6.56 7.74 -17.94
N THR A 44 -7.36 7.79 -16.88
CA THR A 44 -8.60 8.58 -16.86
C THR A 44 -8.72 9.34 -15.53
N VAL A 45 -9.16 10.58 -15.62
CA VAL A 45 -9.60 11.40 -14.49
C VAL A 45 -10.92 12.05 -14.84
N TYR A 46 -11.80 12.27 -13.85
CA TYR A 46 -13.12 12.85 -14.04
C TYR A 46 -13.26 14.27 -13.47
N ASP A 47 -12.39 14.66 -12.55
CA ASP A 47 -12.46 15.94 -11.84
C ASP A 47 -11.16 16.74 -12.02
N PRO A 48 -11.21 18.07 -12.36
CA PRO A 48 -12.40 18.90 -12.60
C PRO A 48 -13.06 18.65 -13.97
N GLU A 49 -12.31 18.18 -14.95
CA GLU A 49 -12.76 17.82 -16.30
C GLU A 49 -12.33 16.40 -16.62
N ARG A 50 -13.11 15.73 -17.46
CA ARG A 50 -12.75 14.39 -17.91
C ARG A 50 -11.59 14.47 -18.89
N LEU A 51 -10.46 13.86 -18.49
CA LEU A 51 -9.33 13.57 -19.37
C LEU A 51 -9.17 12.04 -19.43
N SER A 52 -9.04 11.49 -20.64
CA SER A 52 -8.78 10.08 -20.85
C SER A 52 -7.75 9.93 -21.96
N LEU A 53 -6.68 9.19 -21.69
CA LEU A 53 -5.65 8.83 -22.65
C LEU A 53 -5.72 7.32 -22.90
N SER A 54 -5.68 6.91 -24.17
CA SER A 54 -5.45 5.52 -24.55
C SER A 54 -3.99 5.12 -24.28
N TYR A 55 -3.67 3.83 -24.35
CA TYR A 55 -2.29 3.35 -24.20
C TYR A 55 -1.35 3.95 -25.27
N ALA A 56 -1.81 4.06 -26.52
CA ALA A 56 -1.04 4.65 -27.60
C ALA A 56 -0.80 6.15 -27.38
N GLU A 57 -1.84 6.90 -26.99
CA GLU A 57 -1.74 8.33 -26.68
C GLU A 57 -0.82 8.56 -25.46
N ALA A 58 -0.95 7.75 -24.43
CA ALA A 58 -0.11 7.83 -23.24
C ALA A 58 1.37 7.57 -23.58
N LEU A 59 1.67 6.54 -24.40
CA LEU A 59 3.04 6.26 -24.83
C LEU A 59 3.61 7.41 -25.69
N ASN A 60 2.82 7.97 -26.59
CA ASN A 60 3.22 9.14 -27.38
C ASN A 60 3.55 10.33 -26.47
N MET A 61 2.68 10.61 -25.49
CA MET A 61 2.87 11.70 -24.53
C MET A 61 4.13 11.48 -23.67
N VAL A 62 4.37 10.26 -23.21
CA VAL A 62 5.59 9.87 -22.48
C VAL A 62 6.83 10.17 -23.33
N GLY A 63 6.85 9.80 -24.61
CA GLY A 63 7.97 10.10 -25.50
C GLY A 63 8.21 11.61 -25.69
N ARG A 64 7.15 12.41 -25.77
CA ARG A 64 7.24 13.87 -25.91
C ARG A 64 7.80 14.54 -24.64
N VAL A 65 7.30 14.14 -23.47
CA VAL A 65 7.79 14.66 -22.18
C VAL A 65 9.24 14.20 -21.94
N ALA A 66 9.60 12.98 -22.33
CA ALA A 66 10.96 12.49 -22.26
C ALA A 66 11.92 13.30 -23.16
N ALA A 67 11.49 13.69 -24.37
CA ALA A 67 12.27 14.58 -25.25
C ALA A 67 12.54 15.95 -24.60
N ARG A 68 11.56 16.49 -23.86
CA ARG A 68 11.73 17.72 -23.09
C ARG A 68 12.74 17.53 -21.94
N LEU A 69 12.71 16.40 -21.25
CA LEU A 69 13.71 16.07 -20.23
C LEU A 69 15.11 15.94 -20.82
N ALA A 70 15.25 15.27 -21.98
CA ALA A 70 16.51 15.13 -22.69
C ALA A 70 17.08 16.49 -23.12
N ALA A 71 16.23 17.43 -23.57
CA ALA A 71 16.63 18.80 -23.89
C ALA A 71 17.13 19.58 -22.66
N LEU A 72 16.70 19.23 -21.46
CA LEU A 72 17.20 19.73 -20.18
C LEU A 72 18.46 18.96 -19.69
N GLY A 73 18.99 18.05 -20.53
CA GLY A 73 20.16 17.26 -20.26
C GLY A 73 19.94 16.09 -19.31
N VAL A 74 18.69 15.67 -19.10
CA VAL A 74 18.37 14.48 -18.30
C VAL A 74 18.67 13.21 -19.09
N GLY A 75 19.35 12.26 -18.46
CA GLY A 75 19.71 10.98 -19.06
C GLY A 75 20.01 9.91 -18.02
N ARG A 76 20.70 8.84 -18.45
CA ARG A 76 21.05 7.70 -17.60
C ARG A 76 21.91 8.14 -16.40
N GLY A 77 21.49 7.72 -15.20
CA GLY A 77 22.15 8.06 -13.94
C GLY A 77 21.63 9.32 -13.26
N ASP A 78 20.87 10.17 -13.98
CA ASP A 78 20.18 11.29 -13.36
C ASP A 78 18.96 10.85 -12.55
N ARG A 79 18.54 11.72 -11.63
CA ARG A 79 17.32 11.54 -10.84
C ARG A 79 16.32 12.64 -11.20
N VAL A 80 15.05 12.23 -11.29
CA VAL A 80 13.93 13.14 -11.55
C VAL A 80 12.94 12.99 -10.43
N VAL A 81 12.66 14.08 -9.72
CA VAL A 81 11.62 14.11 -8.69
C VAL A 81 10.25 14.25 -9.34
N VAL A 82 9.26 13.52 -8.82
CA VAL A 82 7.85 13.69 -9.17
C VAL A 82 7.05 13.87 -7.88
N THR A 83 6.48 15.07 -7.68
CA THR A 83 5.68 15.41 -6.51
C THR A 83 4.37 16.05 -6.94
N GLY A 84 3.24 15.42 -6.62
CA GLY A 84 1.92 15.88 -7.02
C GLY A 84 0.81 14.90 -6.66
N LYS A 85 -0.42 15.33 -6.91
CA LYS A 85 -1.61 14.50 -6.77
C LYS A 85 -1.65 13.39 -7.82
N ASN A 86 -2.42 12.37 -7.53
CA ASN A 86 -2.74 11.33 -8.51
C ASN A 86 -3.39 11.94 -9.76
N GLY A 87 -2.86 11.62 -10.93
CA GLY A 87 -3.38 12.11 -12.20
C GLY A 87 -2.63 11.57 -13.41
N PRO A 88 -3.19 11.73 -14.62
CA PRO A 88 -2.50 11.39 -15.86
C PRO A 88 -1.16 12.10 -16.00
N GLU A 89 -1.07 13.35 -15.56
CA GLU A 89 0.15 14.15 -15.60
C GLU A 89 1.27 13.53 -14.76
N TRP A 90 0.96 13.10 -13.53
CA TRP A 90 1.89 12.41 -12.67
C TRP A 90 2.37 11.09 -13.29
N ALA A 91 1.42 10.32 -13.84
CA ALA A 91 1.71 9.03 -14.47
C ALA A 91 2.63 9.18 -15.68
N VAL A 92 2.35 10.16 -16.55
CA VAL A 92 3.18 10.46 -17.72
C VAL A 92 4.56 10.99 -17.30
N ALA A 93 4.65 11.88 -16.29
CA ALA A 93 5.92 12.39 -15.77
C ALA A 93 6.80 11.26 -15.26
N TRP A 94 6.23 10.33 -14.50
CA TRP A 94 6.92 9.17 -13.95
C TRP A 94 7.47 8.26 -15.05
N LEU A 95 6.63 7.91 -16.04
CA LEU A 95 7.04 7.08 -17.18
C LEU A 95 8.04 7.80 -18.09
N ALA A 96 7.88 9.12 -18.28
CA ALA A 96 8.78 9.92 -19.13
C ALA A 96 10.18 10.04 -18.54
N ALA A 97 10.31 10.15 -17.22
CA ALA A 97 11.61 10.14 -16.56
C ALA A 97 12.35 8.80 -16.81
N LEU A 98 11.67 7.67 -16.67
CA LEU A 98 12.22 6.35 -17.00
C LEU A 98 12.54 6.22 -18.49
N HIS A 99 11.68 6.75 -19.36
CA HIS A 99 11.85 6.72 -20.82
C HIS A 99 13.08 7.51 -21.26
N ALA A 100 13.39 8.61 -20.57
CA ALA A 100 14.61 9.40 -20.74
C ALA A 100 15.86 8.75 -20.11
N GLY A 101 15.72 7.62 -19.43
CA GLY A 101 16.81 6.88 -18.79
C GLY A 101 17.11 7.27 -17.35
N ALA A 102 16.32 8.16 -16.75
CA ALA A 102 16.52 8.63 -15.39
C ALA A 102 15.88 7.71 -14.35
N THR A 103 16.36 7.80 -13.10
CA THR A 103 15.72 7.19 -11.92
C THR A 103 14.68 8.14 -11.36
N VAL A 104 13.47 7.65 -11.09
CA VAL A 104 12.40 8.46 -10.51
C VAL A 104 12.49 8.51 -8.99
N VAL A 105 12.27 9.70 -8.43
CA VAL A 105 12.17 9.91 -6.97
C VAL A 105 10.77 10.48 -6.68
N PRO A 106 9.79 9.62 -6.40
CA PRO A 106 8.46 10.07 -6.04
C PRO A 106 8.44 10.64 -4.62
N ILE A 107 7.92 11.85 -4.47
CA ILE A 107 7.80 12.54 -3.17
C ILE A 107 6.33 12.88 -2.92
N ASP A 108 5.90 12.71 -1.67
CA ASP A 108 4.56 13.08 -1.24
C ASP A 108 4.36 14.60 -1.28
N CYS A 109 3.34 15.06 -1.99
CA CYS A 109 3.01 16.48 -2.07
C CYS A 109 2.33 17.03 -0.80
N GLN A 110 1.93 16.18 0.15
CA GLN A 110 1.21 16.57 1.36
C GLN A 110 2.12 16.77 2.59
N ILE A 111 3.40 16.40 2.50
CA ILE A 111 4.35 16.59 3.61
C ILE A 111 4.71 18.06 3.82
N HIS A 112 5.18 18.38 5.02
CA HIS A 112 5.56 19.74 5.37
C HIS A 112 6.73 20.26 4.51
N ARG A 113 6.81 21.59 4.33
CA ARG A 113 7.83 22.26 3.52
C ARG A 113 9.26 21.84 3.87
N ASP A 114 9.58 21.77 5.16
CA ASP A 114 10.93 21.40 5.61
C ASP A 114 11.28 19.95 5.28
N GLU A 115 10.31 19.02 5.40
CA GLU A 115 10.47 17.63 5.01
C GLU A 115 10.63 17.50 3.50
N THR A 116 9.83 18.25 2.71
CA THR A 116 9.98 18.35 1.26
C THR A 116 11.38 18.80 0.87
N ALA A 117 11.89 19.87 1.50
CA ALA A 117 13.22 20.41 1.25
C ALA A 117 14.32 19.39 1.57
N ASN A 118 14.19 18.66 2.67
CA ASN A 118 15.15 17.62 3.05
C ASN A 118 15.16 16.46 2.02
N LEU A 119 14.00 16.04 1.55
CA LEU A 119 13.91 14.98 0.53
C LEU A 119 14.45 15.44 -0.83
N LEU A 120 14.22 16.70 -1.24
CA LEU A 120 14.78 17.25 -2.48
C LEU A 120 16.32 17.27 -2.46
N ARG A 121 16.91 17.69 -1.32
CA ARG A 121 18.38 17.65 -1.16
C ARG A 121 18.92 16.22 -1.16
N ALA A 122 18.22 15.30 -0.47
CA ALA A 122 18.61 13.90 -0.42
C ALA A 122 18.49 13.21 -1.79
N ALA A 123 17.49 13.57 -2.58
CA ALA A 123 17.29 13.05 -3.92
C ALA A 123 18.41 13.46 -4.88
N ASP A 124 19.03 14.63 -4.69
CA ASP A 124 20.06 15.19 -5.59
C ASP A 124 19.60 15.07 -7.06
N ALA A 125 18.40 15.57 -7.33
CA ALA A 125 17.74 15.43 -8.62
C ALA A 125 18.16 16.54 -9.60
N ARG A 126 18.08 16.25 -10.90
CA ARG A 126 18.37 17.21 -11.96
C ARG A 126 17.15 18.06 -12.32
N VAL A 127 15.96 17.44 -12.36
CA VAL A 127 14.69 18.08 -12.69
C VAL A 127 13.62 17.62 -11.70
N ALA A 128 12.64 18.47 -11.43
CA ALA A 128 11.47 18.12 -10.65
C ALA A 128 10.17 18.43 -11.42
N PHE A 129 9.25 17.46 -11.44
CA PHE A 129 7.85 17.67 -11.77
C PHE A 129 7.07 18.00 -10.50
N ILE A 130 6.35 19.12 -10.51
CA ILE A 130 5.75 19.70 -9.32
C ILE A 130 4.29 20.08 -9.60
N ASP A 131 3.37 19.71 -8.71
CA ASP A 131 1.97 20.13 -8.75
C ASP A 131 1.77 21.49 -8.06
N GLU A 132 0.58 22.05 -8.23
CA GLU A 132 0.21 23.39 -7.77
C GLU A 132 0.45 23.65 -6.28
N GLU A 133 0.27 22.62 -5.42
CA GLU A 133 0.44 22.76 -3.98
C GLU A 133 1.87 23.06 -3.54
N LYS A 134 2.86 22.61 -4.33
CA LYS A 134 4.28 22.76 -4.01
C LYS A 134 5.02 23.71 -4.95
N TRP A 135 4.33 24.27 -5.96
CA TRP A 135 4.96 25.06 -7.00
C TRP A 135 5.73 26.26 -6.47
N ASP A 136 5.12 27.02 -5.56
CA ASP A 136 5.71 28.23 -4.99
C ASP A 136 6.68 27.95 -3.80
N GLU A 137 6.66 26.71 -3.29
CA GLU A 137 7.55 26.29 -2.21
C GLU A 137 8.94 25.85 -2.68
N ILE A 138 9.06 25.49 -3.97
CA ILE A 138 10.28 24.90 -4.53
C ILE A 138 10.91 25.84 -5.55
N GLU A 139 12.01 26.49 -5.18
CA GLU A 139 12.83 27.27 -6.12
C GLU A 139 13.97 26.38 -6.62
N PRO A 140 14.15 26.20 -7.95
CA PRO A 140 15.14 25.29 -8.50
C PRO A 140 16.56 25.53 -7.99
N ALA A 141 16.97 26.79 -7.86
CA ALA A 141 18.33 27.16 -7.42
C ALA A 141 18.66 26.65 -6.00
N ASP A 142 17.66 26.58 -5.11
CA ASP A 142 17.86 26.14 -3.70
C ASP A 142 18.18 24.64 -3.58
N PHE A 143 17.91 23.89 -4.64
CA PHE A 143 18.03 22.42 -4.66
C PHE A 143 18.94 21.89 -5.78
N GLY A 144 19.63 22.78 -6.51
CA GLY A 144 20.49 22.40 -7.63
C GLY A 144 19.75 21.84 -8.83
N LEU A 145 18.44 22.10 -8.94
CA LEU A 145 17.64 21.68 -10.08
C LEU A 145 17.93 22.55 -11.31
N VAL A 146 18.08 21.94 -12.45
CA VAL A 146 18.21 22.64 -13.75
C VAL A 146 16.87 23.28 -14.14
N ALA A 147 15.75 22.61 -13.81
CA ALA A 147 14.41 23.11 -14.09
C ALA A 147 13.36 22.47 -13.17
N LYS A 148 12.23 23.17 -13.01
CA LYS A 148 10.97 22.62 -12.52
C LYS A 148 9.93 22.63 -13.65
N LEU A 149 9.17 21.53 -13.77
CA LEU A 149 8.08 21.36 -14.74
C LEU A 149 6.76 21.19 -14.01
N SER A 150 5.69 21.76 -14.53
CA SER A 150 4.40 21.75 -13.83
C SER A 150 3.53 20.55 -14.22
N LEU A 151 2.93 19.90 -13.22
CA LEU A 151 1.86 18.93 -13.38
C LEU A 151 0.47 19.59 -13.45
N SER A 152 0.39 20.91 -13.25
CA SER A 152 -0.87 21.68 -13.29
C SER A 152 -0.87 22.74 -14.39
N ARG A 153 -1.98 22.86 -15.13
CA ARG A 153 -2.19 23.90 -16.14
C ARG A 153 -2.18 25.33 -15.59
N LYS A 154 -2.31 25.48 -14.27
CA LYS A 154 -2.30 26.77 -13.61
C LYS A 154 -0.92 27.43 -13.56
N ASN A 155 0.13 26.64 -13.70
CA ASN A 155 1.51 27.09 -13.58
C ASN A 155 2.21 27.07 -14.94
N PRO A 156 3.25 27.91 -15.14
CA PRO A 156 4.08 27.86 -16.34
C PRO A 156 4.81 26.53 -16.47
N ALA A 157 5.33 26.25 -17.66
CA ALA A 157 6.05 25.02 -17.98
C ALA A 157 5.22 23.75 -17.77
N TYR A 158 3.93 23.81 -18.04
CA TYR A 158 3.02 22.67 -17.93
C TYR A 158 3.50 21.49 -18.80
N ILE A 159 3.32 20.28 -18.26
CA ILE A 159 3.85 19.05 -18.86
C ILE A 159 3.29 18.78 -20.28
N TYR A 160 2.04 19.18 -20.55
CA TYR A 160 1.36 19.02 -21.85
C TYR A 160 1.28 20.31 -22.67
N ASP A 161 2.23 21.23 -22.52
CA ASP A 161 2.26 22.47 -23.27
C ASP A 161 2.36 22.22 -24.78
N GLU A 162 1.71 23.07 -25.59
CA GLU A 162 1.57 22.89 -27.04
C GLU A 162 2.91 22.87 -27.80
N ALA A 163 3.93 23.51 -27.25
CA ALA A 163 5.30 23.52 -27.78
C ALA A 163 6.08 22.20 -27.57
N MET A 164 5.37 21.09 -27.33
CA MET A 164 6.02 19.81 -27.06
C MET A 164 6.80 19.30 -28.27
N ALA A 165 8.03 18.85 -27.97
CA ALA A 165 8.92 18.22 -28.93
C ALA A 165 8.31 16.96 -29.58
N THR A 166 8.85 16.55 -30.72
CA THR A 166 8.59 15.23 -31.31
C THR A 166 8.94 14.13 -30.29
N PRO A 167 8.13 13.06 -30.17
CA PRO A 167 8.44 11.96 -29.27
C PRO A 167 9.83 11.37 -29.55
N MET A 168 10.62 11.19 -28.50
CA MET A 168 11.91 10.50 -28.62
C MET A 168 11.74 8.99 -28.42
N PRO A 169 12.61 8.15 -29.01
CA PRO A 169 12.67 6.75 -28.65
C PRO A 169 13.16 6.58 -27.20
N ARG A 170 12.76 5.49 -26.56
CA ARG A 170 13.21 5.19 -25.21
C ARG A 170 14.73 5.00 -25.15
N VAL A 171 15.34 5.47 -24.08
CA VAL A 171 16.75 5.21 -23.79
C VAL A 171 16.92 3.73 -23.44
N PRO A 172 17.86 2.99 -24.04
CA PRO A 172 18.13 1.61 -23.67
C PRO A 172 18.63 1.50 -22.22
N LEU A 173 17.99 0.65 -21.45
CA LEU A 173 18.30 0.36 -20.04
C LEU A 173 18.38 -1.15 -19.82
N ALA A 174 19.16 -1.55 -18.82
CA ALA A 174 19.15 -2.92 -18.32
C ALA A 174 18.09 -3.11 -17.25
N GLU A 175 17.57 -4.32 -17.10
CA GLU A 175 16.63 -4.64 -16.02
C GLU A 175 17.21 -4.40 -14.62
N THR A 176 18.55 -4.35 -14.48
CA THR A 176 19.28 -4.07 -13.24
C THR A 176 19.54 -2.59 -12.99
N ASP A 177 19.23 -1.71 -13.95
CA ASP A 177 19.32 -0.26 -13.72
C ASP A 177 18.25 0.18 -12.72
N LEU A 178 18.55 1.25 -11.96
CA LEU A 178 17.60 1.81 -11.00
C LEU A 178 16.40 2.43 -11.72
N ALA A 179 15.22 2.03 -11.30
CA ALA A 179 13.96 2.62 -11.75
C ALA A 179 13.46 3.68 -10.77
N ALA A 180 13.51 3.40 -9.46
CA ALA A 180 13.00 4.32 -8.45
C ALA A 180 13.87 4.34 -7.19
N ILE A 181 13.91 5.52 -6.54
CA ILE A 181 14.39 5.67 -5.17
C ILE A 181 13.20 6.17 -4.35
N MET A 182 12.72 5.32 -3.43
CA MET A 182 11.53 5.61 -2.65
C MET A 182 11.91 5.92 -1.20
N PHE A 183 11.71 7.16 -0.78
CA PHE A 183 12.00 7.55 0.60
C PHE A 183 10.92 7.03 1.56
N THR A 184 11.38 6.31 2.59
CA THR A 184 10.54 5.86 3.71
C THR A 184 10.88 6.66 4.96
N SER A 185 9.87 6.94 5.80
CA SER A 185 10.10 7.53 7.11
C SER A 185 10.86 6.52 7.98
N GLY A 186 12.15 6.67 8.06
CA GLY A 186 13.00 5.82 8.92
C GLY A 186 12.55 5.93 10.39
N THR A 187 12.76 4.85 11.15
CA THR A 187 12.48 4.83 12.60
C THR A 187 13.37 5.79 13.41
N THR A 188 14.43 6.28 12.80
CA THR A 188 15.40 7.25 13.36
C THR A 188 15.06 8.69 12.99
N GLY A 189 13.94 8.94 12.30
CA GLY A 189 13.57 10.30 11.83
C GLY A 189 14.28 10.74 10.55
N VAL A 190 15.35 10.07 10.13
CA VAL A 190 16.04 10.36 8.87
C VAL A 190 15.43 9.48 7.76
N PRO A 191 14.90 10.07 6.68
CA PRO A 191 14.34 9.31 5.57
C PRO A 191 15.40 8.42 4.89
N LYS A 192 15.05 7.16 4.61
CA LYS A 192 15.89 6.22 3.88
C LYS A 192 15.37 6.03 2.47
N GLY A 193 16.22 6.25 1.47
CA GLY A 193 15.87 6.07 0.05
C GLY A 193 16.04 4.61 -0.38
N VAL A 194 14.97 3.87 -0.51
CA VAL A 194 14.96 2.47 -0.98
C VAL A 194 15.25 2.44 -2.48
N MET A 195 16.31 1.76 -2.90
CA MET A 195 16.72 1.64 -4.30
C MET A 195 16.07 0.43 -4.98
N LEU A 196 15.16 0.68 -5.92
CA LEU A 196 14.44 -0.34 -6.68
C LEU A 196 14.84 -0.31 -8.16
N THR A 197 15.23 -1.47 -8.68
CA THR A 197 15.54 -1.65 -10.10
C THR A 197 14.30 -1.92 -10.93
N HIS A 198 14.43 -1.84 -12.26
CA HIS A 198 13.38 -2.29 -13.17
C HIS A 198 13.02 -3.77 -12.91
N ARG A 199 14.03 -4.63 -12.68
CA ARG A 199 13.83 -6.05 -12.34
C ARG A 199 12.97 -6.19 -11.08
N ASN A 200 13.31 -5.45 -10.01
CA ASN A 200 12.57 -5.56 -8.75
C ASN A 200 11.07 -5.33 -8.98
N LEU A 201 10.72 -4.21 -9.65
CA LEU A 201 9.33 -3.81 -9.86
C LEU A 201 8.59 -4.69 -10.87
N VAL A 202 9.23 -5.05 -11.99
CA VAL A 202 8.58 -5.86 -13.03
C VAL A 202 8.40 -7.31 -12.60
N SER A 203 9.43 -7.90 -11.95
CA SER A 203 9.29 -9.28 -11.47
C SER A 203 8.23 -9.38 -10.37
N ASP A 204 8.19 -8.43 -9.44
CA ASP A 204 7.17 -8.40 -8.39
C ASP A 204 5.75 -8.31 -8.97
N CYS A 205 5.53 -7.36 -9.89
CA CYS A 205 4.26 -7.20 -10.61
C CYS A 205 3.79 -8.51 -11.27
N LEU A 206 4.64 -9.14 -12.06
CA LEU A 206 4.22 -10.32 -12.83
C LEU A 206 4.11 -11.59 -11.97
N LEU A 207 4.94 -11.72 -10.92
CA LEU A 207 4.88 -12.85 -10.00
C LEU A 207 3.67 -12.77 -9.05
N ALA A 208 3.25 -11.58 -8.65
CA ALA A 208 2.04 -11.39 -7.84
C ALA A 208 0.77 -11.88 -8.57
N GLN A 209 0.73 -11.78 -9.90
CA GLN A 209 -0.40 -12.22 -10.73
C GLN A 209 -0.60 -13.74 -10.75
N TYR A 210 0.34 -14.53 -10.24
CA TYR A 210 0.11 -15.98 -10.03
C TYR A 210 -0.91 -16.26 -8.91
N ASN A 211 -1.04 -15.33 -7.96
CA ASN A 211 -2.02 -15.41 -6.87
C ASN A 211 -3.29 -14.58 -7.14
N LEU A 212 -3.30 -13.78 -8.22
CA LEU A 212 -4.39 -12.85 -8.52
C LEU A 212 -4.60 -12.71 -10.03
N THR A 213 -5.74 -13.15 -10.54
CA THR A 213 -6.09 -12.93 -11.94
C THR A 213 -6.57 -11.50 -12.18
N ILE A 214 -5.80 -10.75 -12.95
CA ILE A 214 -6.14 -9.40 -13.43
C ILE A 214 -6.48 -9.49 -14.92
N LEU A 215 -7.51 -8.74 -15.32
CA LEU A 215 -8.02 -8.79 -16.70
C LEU A 215 -7.76 -7.44 -17.41
N PRO A 216 -7.55 -7.47 -18.74
CA PRO A 216 -7.48 -6.22 -19.52
C PRO A 216 -8.73 -5.35 -19.40
N THR A 217 -9.87 -5.94 -19.04
CA THR A 217 -11.17 -5.28 -18.84
C THR A 217 -11.31 -4.68 -17.44
N ASP A 218 -10.37 -4.91 -16.55
CA ASP A 218 -10.43 -4.33 -15.21
C ASP A 218 -10.21 -2.80 -15.24
N VAL A 219 -10.82 -2.14 -14.27
CA VAL A 219 -10.69 -0.72 -14.03
C VAL A 219 -10.19 -0.53 -12.61
N PHE A 220 -8.96 -0.06 -12.49
CA PHE A 220 -8.30 0.21 -11.22
C PHE A 220 -8.62 1.59 -10.72
N TYR A 221 -8.84 1.73 -9.42
CA TYR A 221 -9.04 3.02 -8.78
C TYR A 221 -7.80 3.47 -8.01
N ALA A 222 -7.09 4.45 -8.56
CA ALA A 222 -5.92 5.07 -7.93
C ALA A 222 -6.37 6.16 -6.93
N LEU A 223 -6.93 5.74 -5.79
CA LEU A 223 -7.38 6.62 -4.71
C LEU A 223 -6.25 6.97 -3.74
N LEU A 224 -5.51 5.95 -3.29
CA LEU A 224 -4.36 6.14 -2.43
C LEU A 224 -3.20 6.76 -3.24
N PRO A 225 -2.31 7.53 -2.59
CA PRO A 225 -1.21 8.18 -3.29
C PRO A 225 -0.31 7.19 -4.03
N ILE A 226 -0.15 7.37 -5.35
CA ILE A 226 0.64 6.46 -6.20
C ILE A 226 2.15 6.65 -6.05
N HIS A 227 2.61 7.63 -5.30
CA HIS A 227 4.01 7.77 -4.92
C HIS A 227 4.46 6.74 -3.86
N HIS A 228 3.54 6.04 -3.20
CA HIS A 228 3.86 4.94 -2.29
C HIS A 228 4.00 3.61 -3.03
N SER A 229 4.96 2.77 -2.62
CA SER A 229 5.27 1.49 -3.25
C SER A 229 4.04 0.60 -3.45
N TYR A 230 3.15 0.51 -2.45
CA TYR A 230 1.94 -0.30 -2.52
C TYR A 230 1.06 0.08 -3.71
N THR A 231 0.71 1.35 -3.85
CA THR A 231 -0.16 1.81 -4.94
C THR A 231 0.59 1.98 -6.26
N MET A 232 1.86 2.33 -6.20
CA MET A 232 2.70 2.40 -7.39
C MET A 232 2.76 1.04 -8.10
N LEU A 233 3.00 -0.04 -7.37
CA LEU A 233 3.01 -1.36 -7.99
C LEU A 233 1.60 -1.90 -8.19
N ALA A 234 0.83 -2.11 -7.11
CA ALA A 234 -0.40 -2.89 -7.14
C ALA A 234 -1.59 -2.18 -7.81
N VAL A 235 -1.50 -0.87 -8.10
CA VAL A 235 -2.50 -0.13 -8.89
C VAL A 235 -1.92 0.32 -10.22
N PHE A 236 -0.75 0.98 -10.21
CA PHE A 236 -0.23 1.63 -11.41
C PHE A 236 0.49 0.64 -12.31
N ILE A 237 1.54 -0.06 -11.84
CA ILE A 237 2.33 -0.97 -12.69
C ILE A 237 1.52 -2.23 -13.05
N GLU A 238 0.76 -2.79 -12.11
CA GLU A 238 -0.10 -3.96 -12.36
C GLU A 238 -1.12 -3.69 -13.47
N ALA A 239 -1.85 -2.57 -13.40
CA ALA A 239 -2.80 -2.22 -14.44
C ALA A 239 -2.13 -2.05 -15.81
N LEU A 240 -0.98 -1.37 -15.85
CA LEU A 240 -0.21 -1.18 -17.10
C LEU A 240 0.21 -2.52 -17.71
N SER A 241 0.63 -3.49 -16.91
CA SER A 241 1.14 -4.78 -17.38
C SER A 241 0.12 -5.62 -18.16
N VAL A 242 -1.17 -5.46 -17.85
CA VAL A 242 -2.28 -6.23 -18.43
C VAL A 242 -3.15 -5.45 -19.40
N GLY A 243 -2.91 -4.14 -19.60
CA GLY A 243 -3.75 -3.29 -20.45
C GLY A 243 -5.06 -2.86 -19.82
N ALA A 244 -5.13 -2.81 -18.48
CA ALA A 244 -6.28 -2.34 -17.72
C ALA A 244 -6.30 -0.81 -17.60
N GLN A 245 -7.49 -0.25 -17.35
CA GLN A 245 -7.66 1.18 -17.17
C GLN A 245 -7.32 1.61 -15.74
N ILE A 246 -6.68 2.77 -15.58
CA ILE A 246 -6.45 3.42 -14.30
C ILE A 246 -7.30 4.69 -14.21
N VAL A 247 -8.14 4.76 -13.19
CA VAL A 247 -8.95 5.94 -12.88
C VAL A 247 -8.39 6.62 -11.65
N PHE A 248 -8.00 7.89 -11.79
CA PHE A 248 -7.38 8.65 -10.70
C PHE A 248 -8.42 9.38 -9.85
N GLY A 249 -8.42 9.07 -8.55
CA GLY A 249 -9.17 9.80 -7.54
C GLY A 249 -8.33 10.92 -6.94
N LYS A 250 -8.85 12.16 -6.93
CA LYS A 250 -8.12 13.33 -6.42
C LYS A 250 -8.39 13.65 -4.95
N ARG A 251 -9.48 13.13 -4.37
CA ARG A 251 -9.91 13.47 -3.00
C ARG A 251 -10.39 12.25 -2.24
N MET A 252 -9.98 12.14 -0.97
CA MET A 252 -10.36 11.06 -0.05
C MET A 252 -11.73 11.31 0.65
N ALA A 253 -12.61 12.15 0.10
CA ALA A 253 -13.96 12.36 0.64
C ALA A 253 -14.88 11.20 0.25
N THR A 254 -15.62 10.63 1.22
CA THR A 254 -16.49 9.45 1.01
C THR A 254 -17.48 9.66 -0.14
N SER A 255 -18.11 10.85 -0.22
CA SER A 255 -19.05 11.18 -1.30
C SER A 255 -18.40 11.17 -2.68
N GLN A 256 -17.16 11.62 -2.79
CA GLN A 256 -16.39 11.60 -4.04
C GLN A 256 -16.02 10.17 -4.41
N ILE A 257 -15.52 9.38 -3.44
CA ILE A 257 -15.18 7.97 -3.65
C ILE A 257 -16.37 7.20 -4.21
N LEU A 258 -17.54 7.30 -3.57
CA LEU A 258 -18.74 6.59 -4.02
C LEU A 258 -19.20 7.03 -5.41
N ARG A 259 -19.03 8.30 -5.75
CA ARG A 259 -19.32 8.84 -7.09
C ARG A 259 -18.38 8.25 -8.14
N ASP A 260 -17.07 8.28 -7.86
CA ASP A 260 -16.05 7.77 -8.79
C ASP A 260 -16.20 6.26 -9.01
N LEU A 261 -16.43 5.48 -7.93
CA LEU A 261 -16.67 4.05 -8.02
C LEU A 261 -17.82 3.71 -8.97
N LYS A 262 -18.93 4.47 -8.88
CA LYS A 262 -20.11 4.27 -9.72
C LYS A 262 -19.89 4.77 -11.14
N GLN A 263 -19.34 6.01 -11.31
CA GLN A 263 -19.17 6.66 -12.60
C GLN A 263 -18.18 5.90 -13.49
N ALA A 264 -17.10 5.40 -12.91
CA ALA A 264 -16.04 4.72 -13.64
C ALA A 264 -16.23 3.20 -13.74
N ASN A 265 -17.27 2.63 -13.12
CA ASN A 265 -17.47 1.17 -13.04
C ASN A 265 -16.21 0.43 -12.52
N ILE A 266 -15.63 0.92 -11.44
CA ILE A 266 -14.42 0.36 -10.86
C ILE A 266 -14.61 -1.13 -10.56
N THR A 267 -13.63 -1.95 -10.95
CA THR A 267 -13.63 -3.40 -10.71
C THR A 267 -12.55 -3.84 -9.72
N MET A 268 -11.44 -3.10 -9.65
CA MET A 268 -10.31 -3.36 -8.75
C MET A 268 -10.16 -2.22 -7.76
N PHE A 269 -10.43 -2.50 -6.48
CA PHE A 269 -10.38 -1.49 -5.44
C PHE A 269 -9.36 -1.85 -4.36
N LEU A 270 -8.25 -1.14 -4.37
CA LEU A 270 -7.15 -1.33 -3.43
C LEU A 270 -7.19 -0.25 -2.36
N GLY A 271 -6.99 -0.66 -1.12
CA GLY A 271 -7.10 0.27 0.01
C GLY A 271 -6.32 -0.20 1.24
N VAL A 272 -6.32 0.67 2.25
CA VAL A 272 -5.78 0.36 3.58
C VAL A 272 -6.90 -0.08 4.51
N PRO A 273 -6.59 -0.81 5.61
CA PRO A 273 -7.59 -1.31 6.55
C PRO A 273 -8.59 -0.25 7.04
N LEU A 274 -8.10 0.94 7.39
CA LEU A 274 -8.95 2.04 7.87
C LEU A 274 -10.07 2.42 6.88
N LEU A 275 -9.75 2.45 5.58
CA LEU A 275 -10.73 2.74 4.53
C LEU A 275 -11.82 1.66 4.47
N PHE A 276 -11.42 0.40 4.46
CA PHE A 276 -12.35 -0.73 4.42
C PHE A 276 -13.18 -0.85 5.69
N ASN A 277 -12.60 -0.55 6.86
CA ASN A 277 -13.34 -0.51 8.13
C ASN A 277 -14.45 0.54 8.10
N LYS A 278 -14.14 1.78 7.64
CA LYS A 278 -15.14 2.86 7.53
C LYS A 278 -16.25 2.52 6.52
N LEU A 279 -15.91 1.95 5.38
CA LEU A 279 -16.89 1.55 4.36
C LEU A 279 -17.83 0.44 4.88
N ILE A 280 -17.28 -0.63 5.47
CA ILE A 280 -18.11 -1.73 5.98
C ILE A 280 -18.96 -1.29 7.17
N ALA A 281 -18.44 -0.45 8.06
CA ALA A 281 -19.20 0.11 9.17
C ALA A 281 -20.40 0.93 8.68
N GLY A 282 -20.22 1.75 7.64
CA GLY A 282 -21.29 2.50 6.99
C GLY A 282 -22.38 1.60 6.40
N ILE A 283 -21.99 0.51 5.73
CA ILE A 283 -22.93 -0.49 5.18
C ILE A 283 -23.71 -1.16 6.30
N LEU A 284 -23.04 -1.61 7.36
CA LEU A 284 -23.67 -2.28 8.50
C LEU A 284 -24.61 -1.35 9.25
N LYS A 285 -24.24 -0.07 9.42
CA LYS A 285 -25.12 0.95 9.98
C LYS A 285 -26.37 1.11 9.14
N GLY A 286 -26.25 1.29 7.83
CA GLY A 286 -27.39 1.42 6.92
C GLY A 286 -28.31 0.18 6.89
N ILE A 287 -27.82 -1.01 7.23
CA ILE A 287 -28.62 -2.21 7.41
C ILE A 287 -29.33 -2.15 8.78
N SER A 288 -28.62 -1.77 9.85
CA SER A 288 -29.14 -1.70 11.21
C SER A 288 -30.26 -0.65 11.36
N ASP A 289 -30.14 0.48 10.66
CA ASP A 289 -31.13 1.57 10.67
C ASP A 289 -32.51 1.14 10.09
N LYS A 290 -32.56 -0.01 9.37
CA LYS A 290 -33.83 -0.59 8.88
C LYS A 290 -34.59 -1.43 9.92
N GLY A 291 -34.07 -1.52 11.13
CA GLY A 291 -34.67 -2.21 12.26
C GLY A 291 -34.03 -3.58 12.55
N PRO A 292 -34.30 -4.09 13.79
CA PRO A 292 -33.60 -5.27 14.31
C PRO A 292 -33.91 -6.56 13.53
N LEU A 293 -35.10 -6.73 13.03
CA LEU A 293 -35.48 -7.91 12.23
C LEU A 293 -34.74 -7.95 10.89
N VAL A 294 -34.68 -6.82 10.18
CA VAL A 294 -33.94 -6.71 8.90
C VAL A 294 -32.45 -6.93 9.12
N ASN A 295 -31.88 -6.36 10.17
CA ASN A 295 -30.49 -6.57 10.52
C ASN A 295 -30.16 -8.04 10.81
N ALA A 296 -31.01 -8.72 11.62
CA ALA A 296 -30.84 -10.14 11.93
C ALA A 296 -30.95 -11.02 10.67
N LEU A 297 -31.95 -10.76 9.82
CA LEU A 297 -32.16 -11.50 8.56
C LEU A 297 -30.94 -11.32 7.61
N VAL A 298 -30.50 -10.08 7.37
CA VAL A 298 -29.37 -9.80 6.46
C VAL A 298 -28.09 -10.44 6.99
N ARG A 299 -27.78 -10.34 8.28
CA ARG A 299 -26.61 -10.99 8.90
C ARG A 299 -26.66 -12.51 8.80
N GLY A 300 -27.84 -13.11 8.98
CA GLY A 300 -28.05 -14.54 8.77
C GLY A 300 -27.77 -14.96 7.33
N LEU A 301 -28.33 -14.24 6.36
CA LEU A 301 -28.07 -14.46 4.93
C LEU A 301 -26.60 -14.27 4.54
N MET A 302 -25.92 -13.26 5.13
CA MET A 302 -24.48 -13.05 4.93
C MET A 302 -23.68 -14.26 5.41
N SER A 303 -24.02 -14.83 6.57
CA SER A 303 -23.35 -16.01 7.10
C SER A 303 -23.54 -17.22 6.19
N VAL A 304 -24.77 -17.44 5.69
CA VAL A 304 -25.07 -18.51 4.71
C VAL A 304 -24.31 -18.31 3.41
N SER A 305 -24.31 -17.08 2.87
CA SER A 305 -23.53 -16.74 1.66
C SER A 305 -22.05 -17.07 1.81
N GLY A 306 -21.45 -16.69 2.95
CA GLY A 306 -20.06 -17.00 3.26
C GLY A 306 -19.78 -18.50 3.40
N ALA A 307 -20.70 -19.26 3.99
CA ALA A 307 -20.58 -20.71 4.10
C ALA A 307 -20.65 -21.39 2.71
N ILE A 308 -21.58 -20.99 1.87
CA ILE A 308 -21.68 -21.48 0.47
C ILE A 308 -20.37 -21.20 -0.27
N LYS A 309 -19.88 -19.95 -0.23
CA LYS A 309 -18.61 -19.59 -0.88
C LYS A 309 -17.45 -20.45 -0.41
N LYS A 310 -17.36 -20.68 0.91
CA LYS A 310 -16.27 -21.49 1.49
C LYS A 310 -16.30 -22.96 1.05
N VAL A 311 -17.49 -23.54 0.91
CA VAL A 311 -17.65 -24.97 0.59
C VAL A 311 -17.62 -25.23 -0.92
N THR A 312 -18.27 -24.37 -1.71
CA THR A 312 -18.49 -24.61 -3.14
C THR A 312 -17.63 -23.74 -4.06
N GLY A 313 -16.98 -22.70 -3.54
CA GLY A 313 -16.33 -21.65 -4.33
C GLY A 313 -17.30 -20.69 -5.03
N ILE A 314 -18.62 -20.96 -5.01
CA ILE A 314 -19.65 -20.12 -5.61
C ILE A 314 -19.89 -18.91 -4.69
N ASN A 315 -19.90 -17.70 -5.25
CA ASN A 315 -20.13 -16.46 -4.52
C ASN A 315 -21.57 -15.92 -4.75
N PRO A 316 -22.58 -16.35 -3.96
CA PRO A 316 -23.96 -15.92 -4.17
C PRO A 316 -24.22 -14.50 -3.66
N GLY A 317 -23.32 -13.93 -2.86
CA GLY A 317 -23.52 -12.66 -2.17
C GLY A 317 -23.78 -11.49 -3.10
N LYS A 318 -23.09 -11.41 -4.25
CA LYS A 318 -23.32 -10.35 -5.26
C LYS A 318 -24.76 -10.31 -5.75
N THR A 319 -25.40 -11.46 -5.89
CA THR A 319 -26.81 -11.57 -6.31
C THR A 319 -27.74 -11.27 -5.13
N LEU A 320 -27.50 -11.88 -3.98
CA LEU A 320 -28.34 -11.73 -2.80
C LEU A 320 -28.33 -10.29 -2.23
N PHE A 321 -27.17 -9.63 -2.23
CA PHE A 321 -27.00 -8.29 -1.65
C PHE A 321 -26.84 -7.21 -2.72
N GLY A 322 -27.26 -7.46 -3.97
CA GLY A 322 -27.09 -6.54 -5.09
C GLY A 322 -27.58 -5.12 -4.78
N SER A 323 -28.76 -4.96 -4.20
CA SER A 323 -29.33 -3.65 -3.87
C SER A 323 -28.53 -2.92 -2.76
N ILE A 324 -27.90 -3.66 -1.84
CA ILE A 324 -27.03 -3.08 -0.80
C ILE A 324 -25.72 -2.61 -1.45
N LEU A 325 -25.14 -3.44 -2.31
CA LEU A 325 -23.91 -3.12 -3.04
C LEU A 325 -24.09 -1.95 -4.01
N ASP A 326 -25.25 -1.85 -4.68
CA ASP A 326 -25.59 -0.72 -5.55
C ASP A 326 -25.66 0.60 -4.78
N LYS A 327 -26.29 0.61 -3.59
CA LYS A 327 -26.34 1.78 -2.72
C LYS A 327 -24.97 2.19 -2.19
N ALA A 328 -24.10 1.21 -1.95
CA ALA A 328 -22.72 1.43 -1.54
C ALA A 328 -21.76 1.71 -2.73
N SER A 329 -22.25 1.76 -3.98
CA SER A 329 -21.44 1.89 -5.21
C SER A 329 -20.37 0.78 -5.37
N LEU A 330 -20.59 -0.39 -4.79
CA LEU A 330 -19.66 -1.52 -4.79
C LEU A 330 -20.08 -2.67 -5.73
N ARG A 331 -21.17 -2.51 -6.48
CA ARG A 331 -21.73 -3.58 -7.33
C ARG A 331 -20.76 -4.05 -8.42
N THR A 332 -20.02 -3.12 -9.02
CA THR A 332 -19.06 -3.39 -10.10
C THR A 332 -17.74 -3.95 -9.58
N ILE A 333 -17.44 -3.77 -8.30
CA ILE A 333 -16.20 -4.25 -7.71
C ILE A 333 -16.11 -5.77 -7.86
N ARG A 334 -15.06 -6.23 -8.52
CA ARG A 334 -14.73 -7.65 -8.66
C ARG A 334 -13.85 -8.09 -7.48
N ILE A 335 -12.81 -7.34 -7.19
CA ILE A 335 -11.86 -7.65 -6.14
C ILE A 335 -11.54 -6.40 -5.31
N CYS A 336 -11.55 -6.56 -3.99
CA CYS A 336 -10.96 -5.62 -3.05
C CYS A 336 -9.67 -6.20 -2.48
N ILE A 337 -8.62 -5.38 -2.38
CA ILE A 337 -7.33 -5.79 -1.81
C ILE A 337 -6.96 -4.85 -0.66
N SER A 338 -6.77 -5.41 0.53
CA SER A 338 -6.25 -4.67 1.67
C SER A 338 -4.76 -4.90 1.82
N GLY A 339 -4.00 -3.83 1.91
CA GLY A 339 -2.57 -3.86 2.14
C GLY A 339 -2.10 -2.72 3.04
N GLY A 340 -0.81 -2.72 3.36
CA GLY A 340 -0.17 -1.64 4.09
C GLY A 340 -0.46 -1.57 5.59
N GLY A 341 -1.24 -2.47 6.16
CA GLY A 341 -1.53 -2.52 7.60
C GLY A 341 -2.31 -3.76 8.00
N PRO A 342 -2.41 -4.05 9.31
CA PRO A 342 -3.15 -5.18 9.81
C PRO A 342 -4.66 -4.99 9.61
N LEU A 343 -5.35 -6.05 9.22
CA LEU A 343 -6.80 -6.08 8.99
C LEU A 343 -7.47 -7.06 9.94
N ALA A 344 -8.55 -6.62 10.60
CA ALA A 344 -9.33 -7.52 11.46
C ALA A 344 -9.95 -8.67 10.64
N PRO A 345 -9.85 -9.92 11.11
CA PRO A 345 -10.45 -11.08 10.44
C PRO A 345 -11.96 -10.98 10.24
N SER A 346 -12.65 -10.22 11.09
CA SER A 346 -14.09 -9.93 10.98
C SER A 346 -14.41 -9.09 9.76
N VAL A 347 -13.61 -8.05 9.48
CA VAL A 347 -13.76 -7.18 8.30
C VAL A 347 -13.57 -7.99 7.02
N PHE A 348 -12.50 -8.80 6.97
CA PHE A 348 -12.24 -9.70 5.86
C PHE A 348 -13.45 -10.62 5.55
N ARG A 349 -14.04 -11.25 6.60
CA ARG A 349 -15.21 -12.12 6.45
C ARG A 349 -16.43 -11.36 5.95
N LEU A 350 -16.71 -10.17 6.49
CA LEU A 350 -17.90 -9.39 6.14
C LEU A 350 -17.95 -9.04 4.65
N TYR A 351 -16.83 -8.60 4.05
CA TYR A 351 -16.76 -8.32 2.61
C TYR A 351 -17.03 -9.58 1.79
N ASN A 352 -16.38 -10.70 2.13
CA ASN A 352 -16.58 -11.98 1.43
C ASN A 352 -18.01 -12.50 1.58
N GLN A 353 -18.65 -12.29 2.73
CA GLN A 353 -20.05 -12.64 2.97
C GLN A 353 -21.02 -11.79 2.15
N LEU A 354 -20.70 -10.51 1.92
CA LEU A 354 -21.46 -9.61 1.04
C LEU A 354 -21.29 -9.93 -0.46
N GLY A 355 -20.35 -10.81 -0.80
CA GLY A 355 -20.14 -11.21 -2.17
C GLY A 355 -19.05 -10.44 -2.92
N ILE A 356 -18.26 -9.65 -2.24
CA ILE A 356 -17.05 -9.03 -2.79
C ILE A 356 -15.88 -9.98 -2.52
N ASP A 357 -15.10 -10.31 -3.56
CA ASP A 357 -13.86 -11.05 -3.39
C ASP A 357 -12.85 -10.13 -2.71
N PHE A 358 -12.70 -10.31 -1.40
CA PHE A 358 -11.84 -9.50 -0.58
C PHE A 358 -10.63 -10.31 -0.16
N ILE A 359 -9.44 -9.80 -0.45
CA ILE A 359 -8.17 -10.44 -0.14
C ILE A 359 -7.22 -9.46 0.57
N GLN A 360 -6.15 -10.02 1.13
CA GLN A 360 -5.10 -9.27 1.81
C GLN A 360 -3.74 -9.64 1.24
N GLY A 361 -2.85 -8.65 1.16
CA GLY A 361 -1.44 -8.82 0.82
C GLY A 361 -0.52 -8.20 1.86
N TYR A 362 0.73 -8.63 1.86
CA TYR A 362 1.78 -8.13 2.74
C TYR A 362 3.08 -7.89 1.97
N GLY A 363 3.80 -6.90 2.42
CA GLY A 363 5.13 -6.57 1.96
C GLY A 363 5.59 -5.19 2.43
N LEU A 364 6.77 -4.77 1.96
CA LEU A 364 7.46 -3.56 2.36
C LEU A 364 7.94 -2.80 1.13
N THR A 365 8.25 -1.52 1.26
CA THR A 365 8.88 -0.75 0.16
C THR A 365 10.16 -1.43 -0.32
N GLU A 366 10.94 -1.98 0.60
CA GLU A 366 12.17 -2.70 0.38
C GLU A 366 12.00 -4.03 -0.40
N THR A 367 10.75 -4.47 -0.60
CA THR A 367 10.41 -5.70 -1.34
C THR A 367 9.50 -5.47 -2.55
N SER A 368 9.38 -4.23 -3.05
CA SER A 368 8.83 -3.78 -4.35
C SER A 368 7.31 -3.72 -4.57
N PRO A 369 6.34 -3.89 -3.70
CA PRO A 369 6.44 -4.26 -2.29
C PRO A 369 5.93 -5.66 -1.95
N ILE A 370 5.43 -6.48 -2.90
CA ILE A 370 4.59 -7.66 -2.62
C ILE A 370 5.43 -8.87 -2.27
N LEU A 371 5.29 -9.39 -1.06
CA LEU A 371 5.84 -10.68 -0.66
C LEU A 371 4.78 -11.77 -0.66
N THR A 372 3.56 -11.40 -0.25
CA THR A 372 2.45 -12.34 -0.16
C THR A 372 1.16 -11.74 -0.68
N LEU A 373 0.29 -12.57 -1.23
CA LEU A 373 -1.06 -12.22 -1.62
C LEU A 373 -1.98 -13.43 -1.41
N ASN A 374 -3.12 -13.23 -0.75
CA ASN A 374 -4.13 -14.28 -0.61
C ASN A 374 -4.74 -14.60 -1.99
N PRO A 375 -4.71 -15.86 -2.45
CA PRO A 375 -5.47 -16.27 -3.63
C PRO A 375 -6.98 -16.14 -3.36
N VAL A 376 -7.74 -15.66 -4.35
CA VAL A 376 -9.20 -15.45 -4.21
C VAL A 376 -9.96 -16.73 -3.84
N GLU A 377 -9.58 -17.86 -4.43
CA GLU A 377 -10.26 -19.15 -4.25
C GLU A 377 -9.81 -19.90 -3.01
N ARG A 378 -8.63 -19.59 -2.46
CA ARG A 378 -7.99 -20.35 -1.37
C ARG A 378 -7.45 -19.45 -0.26
N TYR A 379 -8.13 -18.34 0.00
CA TYR A 379 -7.69 -17.42 1.05
C TYR A 379 -7.75 -18.03 2.45
N LYS A 380 -6.82 -17.62 3.30
CA LYS A 380 -6.87 -17.89 4.75
C LYS A 380 -7.08 -16.57 5.48
N VAL A 381 -8.20 -16.46 6.21
CA VAL A 381 -8.72 -15.20 6.79
C VAL A 381 -7.75 -14.49 7.74
N THR A 382 -6.94 -15.28 8.49
CA THR A 382 -5.99 -14.76 9.47
C THR A 382 -4.58 -14.59 8.91
N SER A 383 -4.35 -15.06 7.67
CA SER A 383 -3.08 -14.93 6.97
C SER A 383 -3.02 -13.63 6.17
N VAL A 384 -1.84 -13.04 6.07
CA VAL A 384 -1.57 -11.90 5.19
C VAL A 384 -1.33 -12.33 3.73
N GLY A 385 -1.50 -13.61 3.42
CA GLY A 385 -1.42 -14.16 2.08
C GLY A 385 -0.39 -15.28 1.93
N LYS A 386 -0.45 -15.92 0.77
CA LYS A 386 0.50 -16.93 0.35
C LYS A 386 1.70 -16.24 -0.31
N LEU A 387 2.92 -16.74 -0.04
CA LEU A 387 4.14 -16.29 -0.73
C LEU A 387 3.91 -16.30 -2.25
N ILE A 388 4.27 -15.21 -2.93
CA ILE A 388 4.27 -15.19 -4.39
C ILE A 388 5.45 -16.02 -4.92
N PRO A 389 5.36 -16.57 -6.14
CA PRO A 389 6.48 -17.30 -6.73
C PRO A 389 7.77 -16.48 -6.74
N GLY A 390 8.91 -17.15 -6.53
CA GLY A 390 10.22 -16.49 -6.52
C GLY A 390 10.59 -15.79 -5.20
N VAL A 391 9.69 -15.75 -4.22
CA VAL A 391 10.02 -15.37 -2.85
C VAL A 391 10.45 -16.60 -2.08
N GLU A 392 11.68 -16.57 -1.60
CA GLU A 392 12.17 -17.49 -0.55
C GLU A 392 11.98 -16.81 0.80
N ALA A 393 11.48 -17.53 1.79
CA ALA A 393 11.28 -17.01 3.13
C ALA A 393 11.68 -18.03 4.19
N LYS A 394 12.27 -17.56 5.28
CA LYS A 394 12.54 -18.37 6.47
C LYS A 394 12.26 -17.57 7.73
N ILE A 395 12.14 -18.27 8.85
CA ILE A 395 11.93 -17.68 10.17
C ILE A 395 13.26 -17.74 10.94
N ILE A 396 13.71 -16.58 11.45
CA ILE A 396 14.85 -16.51 12.38
C ILE A 396 14.28 -16.35 13.78
N PRO A 397 14.56 -17.29 14.72
CA PRO A 397 14.10 -17.17 16.09
C PRO A 397 14.59 -15.89 16.76
N LEU A 398 13.77 -15.32 17.63
CA LEU A 398 14.10 -14.18 18.47
C LEU A 398 14.22 -14.65 19.93
N ASP A 399 15.11 -14.02 20.70
CA ASP A 399 15.19 -14.21 22.15
C ASP A 399 14.00 -13.52 22.86
N SER A 400 13.91 -13.66 24.17
CA SER A 400 12.86 -13.04 25.00
C SER A 400 12.87 -11.50 24.96
N GLU A 401 13.94 -10.88 24.47
CA GLU A 401 14.06 -9.43 24.31
C GLU A 401 13.85 -8.98 22.85
N GLY A 402 13.40 -9.90 21.99
CA GLY A 402 13.18 -9.61 20.57
C GLY A 402 14.46 -9.47 19.73
N ARG A 403 15.61 -9.85 20.29
CA ARG A 403 16.90 -9.88 19.57
C ARG A 403 17.08 -11.23 18.90
N HIS A 404 17.92 -11.29 17.90
CA HIS A 404 18.23 -12.56 17.24
C HIS A 404 18.90 -13.53 18.21
N GLY A 405 18.22 -14.63 18.50
CA GLY A 405 18.79 -15.75 19.25
C GLY A 405 19.90 -16.45 18.45
N ALA A 406 20.74 -17.23 19.14
CA ALA A 406 21.70 -18.12 18.47
C ALA A 406 20.94 -19.09 17.54
N GLU A 407 21.46 -19.36 16.34
CA GLU A 407 20.92 -20.41 15.47
C GLU A 407 20.74 -21.70 16.25
N GLY A 408 19.51 -22.17 16.40
CA GLY A 408 19.23 -23.45 17.02
C GLY A 408 18.29 -23.49 18.23
N SER A 409 17.75 -22.33 18.68
CA SER A 409 16.70 -22.34 19.72
C SER A 409 15.37 -21.88 19.11
N PRO A 410 14.59 -22.78 18.45
CA PRO A 410 13.30 -22.40 17.92
C PRO A 410 12.36 -22.04 19.07
N ASP A 411 11.66 -20.90 18.95
CA ASP A 411 10.48 -20.64 19.77
C ASP A 411 9.54 -21.86 19.59
N PRO A 412 9.04 -22.46 20.67
CA PRO A 412 8.10 -23.57 20.58
C PRO A 412 6.84 -23.28 19.75
N SER A 413 6.51 -22.01 19.57
CA SER A 413 5.42 -21.56 18.68
C SER A 413 5.81 -21.54 17.20
N GLY A 414 7.08 -21.72 16.84
CA GLY A 414 7.58 -21.57 15.46
C GLY A 414 7.62 -20.11 14.97
N GLN A 415 7.49 -19.13 15.88
CA GLN A 415 7.51 -17.71 15.56
C GLN A 415 8.94 -17.15 15.56
N GLY A 416 9.15 -16.11 14.76
CA GLY A 416 10.40 -15.38 14.71
C GLY A 416 10.36 -14.28 13.67
N GLU A 417 11.50 -13.64 13.43
CA GLU A 417 11.61 -12.64 12.36
C GLU A 417 11.53 -13.34 10.99
N ILE A 418 10.66 -12.80 10.13
CA ILE A 418 10.55 -13.24 8.74
C ILE A 418 11.68 -12.61 7.94
N VAL A 419 12.52 -13.43 7.34
CA VAL A 419 13.56 -12.95 6.41
C VAL A 419 13.33 -13.53 5.03
N VAL A 420 13.64 -12.74 4.00
CA VAL A 420 13.26 -13.06 2.63
C VAL A 420 14.41 -12.87 1.63
N LYS A 421 14.35 -13.63 0.54
CA LYS A 421 15.14 -13.43 -0.69
C LYS A 421 14.22 -13.46 -1.90
N GLY A 422 14.64 -12.79 -2.97
CA GLY A 422 13.93 -12.82 -4.25
C GLY A 422 14.30 -11.66 -5.15
N SER A 423 13.86 -11.73 -6.39
CA SER A 423 14.12 -10.69 -7.41
C SER A 423 13.47 -9.35 -7.07
N MET A 424 12.46 -9.32 -6.18
CA MET A 424 11.75 -8.14 -5.71
C MET A 424 12.47 -7.40 -4.58
N VAL A 425 13.51 -7.98 -3.96
CA VAL A 425 14.23 -7.35 -2.84
C VAL A 425 15.11 -6.22 -3.37
N MET A 426 15.09 -5.07 -2.71
CA MET A 426 15.84 -3.86 -3.06
C MET A 426 17.35 -4.08 -3.20
N GLN A 427 18.03 -3.18 -3.89
CA GLN A 427 19.51 -3.17 -3.90
C GLN A 427 20.12 -2.67 -2.57
N GLY A 428 19.38 -1.90 -1.80
CA GLY A 428 19.82 -1.29 -0.56
C GLY A 428 19.29 0.13 -0.40
N TYR A 429 19.81 0.86 0.57
CA TYR A 429 19.45 2.26 0.82
C TYR A 429 20.42 3.22 0.12
N PHE A 430 19.86 4.18 -0.59
CA PHE A 430 20.60 5.18 -1.36
C PHE A 430 21.56 5.98 -0.47
N ARG A 431 22.85 5.95 -0.80
CA ARG A 431 23.93 6.62 -0.07
C ARG A 431 24.01 6.25 1.43
N ALA A 432 23.49 5.08 1.80
CA ALA A 432 23.48 4.60 3.18
C ALA A 432 23.94 3.14 3.31
N PRO A 433 25.21 2.83 3.00
CA PRO A 433 25.73 1.46 3.02
C PRO A 433 25.70 0.81 4.39
N GLU A 434 25.93 1.58 5.45
CA GLU A 434 25.87 1.07 6.84
C GLU A 434 24.45 0.67 7.23
N GLU A 435 23.43 1.46 6.84
CA GLU A 435 22.03 1.13 7.07
C GLU A 435 21.59 -0.07 6.22
N THR A 436 22.15 -0.21 5.02
CA THR A 436 21.94 -1.38 4.16
C THR A 436 22.49 -2.64 4.81
N ALA A 437 23.72 -2.60 5.34
CA ALA A 437 24.34 -3.74 5.99
C ALA A 437 23.56 -4.24 7.22
N LYS A 438 22.86 -3.36 7.93
CA LYS A 438 22.04 -3.73 9.11
C LYS A 438 20.80 -4.56 8.75
N VAL A 439 20.29 -4.44 7.54
CA VAL A 439 19.05 -5.10 7.11
C VAL A 439 19.28 -6.34 6.25
N PHE A 440 20.53 -6.70 6.00
CA PHE A 440 20.87 -7.96 5.33
C PHE A 440 21.67 -8.87 6.27
N THR A 441 21.39 -10.16 6.21
CA THR A 441 22.23 -11.18 6.87
C THR A 441 23.51 -11.38 6.05
N PRO A 442 24.57 -11.95 6.65
CA PRO A 442 25.83 -12.23 5.91
C PRO A 442 25.64 -13.14 4.69
N ASP A 443 24.64 -14.03 4.73
CA ASP A 443 24.26 -14.92 3.63
C ASP A 443 23.21 -14.31 2.69
N GLY A 444 22.93 -12.99 2.81
CA GLY A 444 22.16 -12.18 1.85
C GLY A 444 20.64 -12.27 1.99
N TRP A 445 20.08 -12.65 3.14
CA TRP A 445 18.66 -12.52 3.42
C TRP A 445 18.32 -11.12 3.89
N PHE A 446 17.24 -10.57 3.34
CA PHE A 446 16.69 -9.30 3.79
C PHE A 446 15.85 -9.51 5.06
N ARG A 447 16.12 -8.73 6.09
CA ARG A 447 15.43 -8.70 7.38
C ARG A 447 14.24 -7.78 7.29
N THR A 448 13.03 -8.34 7.39
CA THR A 448 11.80 -7.52 7.28
C THR A 448 11.52 -6.70 8.53
N GLY A 449 12.05 -7.11 9.68
CA GLY A 449 11.71 -6.58 10.99
C GLY A 449 10.29 -6.97 11.44
N ASP A 450 9.57 -7.76 10.65
CA ASP A 450 8.24 -8.27 10.99
C ASP A 450 8.35 -9.68 11.57
N VAL A 451 7.58 -9.93 12.63
CA VAL A 451 7.55 -11.21 13.35
C VAL A 451 6.30 -11.98 12.96
N GLY A 452 6.47 -13.28 12.78
CA GLY A 452 5.39 -14.15 12.38
C GLY A 452 5.83 -15.59 12.16
N TRP A 453 5.02 -16.34 11.43
CA TRP A 453 5.27 -17.73 11.08
C TRP A 453 4.70 -18.07 9.70
N ILE A 454 5.14 -19.19 9.12
CA ILE A 454 4.75 -19.66 7.78
C ILE A 454 4.22 -21.08 7.92
N ASP A 455 3.04 -21.34 7.36
CA ASP A 455 2.46 -22.68 7.39
C ASP A 455 2.97 -23.56 6.22
N ALA A 456 2.61 -24.85 6.26
CA ALA A 456 3.01 -25.84 5.26
C ALA A 456 2.53 -25.55 3.83
N ASP A 457 1.52 -24.71 3.68
CA ASP A 457 1.00 -24.26 2.37
C ASP A 457 1.64 -22.95 1.88
N ASN A 458 2.66 -22.45 2.60
CA ASN A 458 3.35 -21.17 2.37
C ASN A 458 2.46 -19.93 2.59
N TYR A 459 1.50 -19.98 3.50
CA TYR A 459 0.81 -18.79 3.97
C TYR A 459 1.56 -18.19 5.13
N VAL A 460 1.68 -16.86 5.09
CA VAL A 460 2.36 -16.06 6.11
C VAL A 460 1.35 -15.49 7.10
N TYR A 461 1.72 -15.54 8.37
CA TYR A 461 0.94 -14.99 9.48
C TYR A 461 1.81 -14.01 10.23
N LEU A 462 1.37 -12.75 10.35
CA LEU A 462 2.09 -11.72 11.10
C LEU A 462 1.56 -11.63 12.52
N THR A 463 2.45 -11.51 13.45
CA THR A 463 2.17 -11.25 14.87
C THR A 463 2.38 -9.77 15.18
N GLY A 464 3.50 -9.17 14.75
CA GLY A 464 3.82 -7.77 14.95
C GLY A 464 5.19 -7.39 14.43
N ARG A 465 5.76 -6.29 14.96
CA ARG A 465 7.11 -5.85 14.64
C ARG A 465 8.06 -6.12 15.78
N ALA A 466 9.26 -6.66 15.48
CA ALA A 466 10.28 -6.97 16.48
C ALA A 466 10.60 -5.76 17.39
N LYS A 467 10.71 -4.57 16.81
CA LYS A 467 11.01 -3.31 17.53
C LYS A 467 9.86 -2.77 18.40
N ASN A 468 8.63 -3.25 18.20
CA ASN A 468 7.46 -2.81 18.96
C ASN A 468 7.10 -3.81 20.09
N LEU A 469 7.87 -4.89 20.22
CA LEU A 469 7.68 -5.91 21.23
C LEU A 469 7.65 -5.27 22.63
N ILE A 470 6.63 -5.64 23.41
CA ILE A 470 6.52 -5.32 24.83
C ILE A 470 6.86 -6.60 25.59
N VAL A 471 7.80 -6.51 26.51
CA VAL A 471 8.15 -7.62 27.39
C VAL A 471 7.49 -7.39 28.75
N SER A 472 6.36 -8.08 28.99
CA SER A 472 5.63 -7.94 30.28
C SER A 472 6.49 -8.40 31.46
N GLY A 473 6.20 -7.91 32.66
CA GLY A 473 6.92 -8.27 33.89
C GLY A 473 7.03 -9.78 34.17
N GLY A 474 6.18 -10.62 33.57
CA GLY A 474 6.30 -12.09 33.57
C GLY A 474 7.14 -12.67 32.44
N GLY A 475 7.94 -11.88 31.69
CA GLY A 475 8.77 -12.33 30.58
C GLY A 475 7.99 -12.81 29.35
N LYS A 476 6.73 -12.38 29.19
CA LYS A 476 5.88 -12.74 28.04
C LYS A 476 5.95 -11.68 26.96
N ASN A 477 6.16 -12.12 25.73
CA ASN A 477 6.17 -11.29 24.55
C ASN A 477 4.74 -10.88 24.15
N VAL A 478 4.49 -9.57 24.07
CA VAL A 478 3.22 -8.99 23.65
C VAL A 478 3.46 -8.07 22.46
N TYR A 479 2.75 -8.32 21.38
CA TYR A 479 2.78 -7.51 20.18
C TYR A 479 1.60 -6.54 20.16
N PRO A 480 1.85 -5.22 20.23
CA PRO A 480 0.79 -4.21 20.32
C PRO A 480 -0.23 -4.30 19.19
N GLU A 481 0.24 -4.65 17.99
CA GLU A 481 -0.59 -4.73 16.79
C GLU A 481 -1.71 -5.78 16.91
N GLU A 482 -1.49 -6.87 17.63
CA GLU A 482 -2.53 -7.87 17.89
C GLU A 482 -3.68 -7.32 18.75
N ILE A 483 -3.33 -6.48 19.72
CA ILE A 483 -4.31 -5.84 20.61
C ILE A 483 -5.05 -4.73 19.83
N GLU A 484 -4.33 -3.87 19.11
CA GLU A 484 -4.89 -2.79 18.28
C GLU A 484 -5.92 -3.31 17.27
N ASN A 485 -5.69 -4.49 16.70
CA ASN A 485 -6.62 -5.13 15.77
C ASN A 485 -8.01 -5.45 16.39
N ARG A 486 -8.10 -5.57 17.72
CA ARG A 486 -9.37 -5.82 18.39
C ARG A 486 -10.27 -4.59 18.43
N PHE A 487 -9.71 -3.39 18.22
CA PHE A 487 -10.44 -2.13 18.26
C PHE A 487 -11.01 -1.70 16.90
N GLN A 488 -10.67 -2.35 15.79
CA GLN A 488 -10.94 -1.87 14.44
C GLN A 488 -12.43 -1.67 14.06
N LEU A 489 -13.37 -2.31 14.76
CA LEU A 489 -14.81 -2.21 14.48
C LEU A 489 -15.60 -1.36 15.49
N TYR A 490 -14.93 -0.67 16.40
CA TYR A 490 -15.59 0.28 17.30
C TYR A 490 -15.66 1.66 16.63
N PRO A 491 -16.85 2.09 16.17
CA PRO A 491 -17.00 3.35 15.43
C PRO A 491 -16.77 4.59 16.28
N GLU A 492 -16.74 4.43 17.60
CA GLU A 492 -16.44 5.50 18.56
C GLU A 492 -14.96 5.91 18.58
N LEU A 493 -14.08 5.08 17.98
CA LEU A 493 -12.63 5.25 18.04
C LEU A 493 -12.08 5.59 16.64
N ASP A 494 -11.33 6.70 16.51
CA ASP A 494 -10.65 7.06 15.26
C ASP A 494 -9.21 6.52 15.23
N GLN A 495 -8.48 6.65 16.36
CA GLN A 495 -7.10 6.16 16.47
C GLN A 495 -6.89 5.41 17.77
N VAL A 496 -6.19 4.29 17.68
CA VAL A 496 -5.80 3.47 18.83
C VAL A 496 -4.32 3.12 18.69
N LEU A 497 -3.58 3.30 19.77
CA LEU A 497 -2.18 2.91 19.88
C LEU A 497 -1.98 2.16 21.20
N VAL A 498 -1.38 0.98 21.11
CA VAL A 498 -0.97 0.18 22.27
C VAL A 498 0.56 0.26 22.38
N ARG A 499 1.06 0.46 23.60
CA ARG A 499 2.50 0.48 23.89
C ARG A 499 2.81 -0.02 25.30
N GLY A 500 4.07 -0.35 25.52
CA GLY A 500 4.60 -0.55 26.86
C GLY A 500 4.72 0.77 27.62
N TRP A 501 4.50 0.75 28.91
CA TRP A 501 4.79 1.86 29.82
C TRP A 501 5.27 1.31 31.16
N VAL A 502 6.08 2.09 31.85
CA VAL A 502 6.65 1.71 33.15
C VAL A 502 5.92 2.48 34.24
N PRO A 503 5.08 1.83 35.06
CA PRO A 503 4.30 2.53 36.10
C PRO A 503 5.17 3.01 37.26
N ASP A 504 6.25 2.26 37.56
CA ASP A 504 7.21 2.58 38.60
C ASP A 504 8.66 2.38 38.10
N ALA A 505 9.39 3.47 37.98
CA ALA A 505 10.77 3.47 37.49
C ALA A 505 11.71 2.58 38.36
N SER A 506 11.31 2.22 39.59
CA SER A 506 12.10 1.35 40.48
C SER A 506 11.99 -0.14 40.11
N THR A 507 10.89 -0.56 39.47
CA THR A 507 10.67 -1.97 39.12
C THR A 507 11.15 -2.33 37.72
N ALA A 508 11.27 -1.34 36.83
CA ALA A 508 11.57 -1.51 35.41
C ALA A 508 10.64 -2.52 34.67
N GLU A 509 9.50 -2.90 35.27
CA GLU A 509 8.52 -3.79 34.67
C GLU A 509 7.63 -3.02 33.71
N GLU A 510 7.56 -3.49 32.45
CA GLU A 510 6.65 -2.93 31.46
C GLU A 510 5.24 -3.49 31.64
N GLU A 511 4.28 -2.59 31.73
CA GLU A 511 2.85 -2.84 31.61
C GLU A 511 2.35 -2.36 30.26
N ILE A 512 1.09 -2.63 29.94
CA ILE A 512 0.49 -2.27 28.67
C ILE A 512 -0.47 -1.10 28.85
N GLU A 513 -0.25 -0.01 28.12
CA GLU A 513 -1.21 1.08 28.05
C GLU A 513 -1.80 1.21 26.65
N VAL A 514 -3.04 1.72 26.59
CA VAL A 514 -3.71 2.08 25.35
C VAL A 514 -3.99 3.57 25.31
N LEU A 515 -3.56 4.22 24.21
CA LEU A 515 -3.87 5.61 23.90
C LEU A 515 -4.97 5.59 22.85
N VAL A 516 -6.05 6.33 23.12
CA VAL A 516 -7.24 6.35 22.26
C VAL A 516 -7.59 7.79 21.92
N TYR A 517 -7.69 8.09 20.63
CA TYR A 517 -8.32 9.31 20.15
C TYR A 517 -9.73 8.96 19.66
N PRO A 518 -10.77 9.58 20.26
CA PRO A 518 -12.15 9.29 19.92
C PRO A 518 -12.52 9.86 18.54
N GLU A 519 -13.52 9.24 17.89
CA GLU A 519 -14.07 9.73 16.62
C GLU A 519 -14.83 11.05 16.85
N ALA A 520 -14.51 12.07 16.07
CA ALA A 520 -14.95 13.45 16.29
C ALA A 520 -16.49 13.64 16.17
N GLU A 521 -17.14 12.97 15.19
CA GLU A 521 -18.59 13.05 15.04
C GLU A 521 -19.32 12.34 16.18
N TRP A 522 -18.81 11.19 16.59
CA TRP A 522 -19.36 10.45 17.72
C TRP A 522 -19.19 11.22 19.04
N ALA A 523 -18.05 11.89 19.25
CA ALA A 523 -17.76 12.66 20.47
C ALA A 523 -18.54 13.98 20.54
N ARG A 524 -19.05 14.49 19.41
CA ARG A 524 -19.74 15.77 19.33
C ARG A 524 -20.94 15.83 20.29
N GLY A 525 -20.96 16.85 21.16
CA GLY A 525 -22.02 17.08 22.14
C GLY A 525 -21.95 16.22 23.42
N LYS A 526 -20.90 15.42 23.58
CA LYS A 526 -20.61 14.68 24.81
C LYS A 526 -19.55 15.41 25.63
N ASP A 527 -19.65 15.33 26.95
CA ASP A 527 -18.60 15.82 27.84
C ASP A 527 -17.43 14.83 27.94
N ALA A 528 -16.32 15.27 28.47
CA ALA A 528 -15.10 14.46 28.59
C ALA A 528 -15.31 13.20 29.47
N ALA A 529 -16.18 13.27 30.47
CA ALA A 529 -16.48 12.13 31.35
C ALA A 529 -17.27 11.05 30.61
N GLN A 530 -18.26 11.44 29.80
CA GLN A 530 -19.05 10.53 28.96
C GLN A 530 -18.18 9.84 27.90
N VAL A 531 -17.27 10.61 27.24
CA VAL A 531 -16.33 10.06 26.27
C VAL A 531 -15.40 9.06 26.95
N ARG A 532 -14.80 9.43 28.07
CA ARG A 532 -13.89 8.57 28.83
C ARG A 532 -14.59 7.29 29.29
N ALA A 533 -15.77 7.38 29.91
CA ALA A 533 -16.52 6.22 30.38
C ALA A 533 -16.82 5.22 29.25
N ARG A 534 -17.16 5.71 28.05
CA ARG A 534 -17.41 4.84 26.91
C ARG A 534 -16.13 4.17 26.39
N VAL A 535 -15.02 4.92 26.29
CA VAL A 535 -13.72 4.38 25.88
C VAL A 535 -13.25 3.31 26.87
N GLU A 536 -13.34 3.57 28.18
CA GLU A 536 -12.98 2.60 29.22
C GLU A 536 -13.86 1.33 29.17
N ALA A 537 -15.16 1.47 28.87
CA ALA A 537 -16.04 0.32 28.66
C ALA A 537 -15.61 -0.53 27.45
N ILE A 538 -15.22 0.11 26.34
CA ILE A 538 -14.68 -0.59 25.15
C ILE A 538 -13.38 -1.31 25.51
N VAL A 539 -12.45 -0.64 26.21
CA VAL A 539 -11.19 -1.25 26.64
C VAL A 539 -11.43 -2.44 27.57
N ALA A 540 -12.39 -2.33 28.50
CA ALA A 540 -12.77 -3.45 29.37
C ALA A 540 -13.35 -4.63 28.58
N GLU A 541 -14.18 -4.37 27.57
CA GLU A 541 -14.70 -5.40 26.67
C GLU A 541 -13.58 -6.10 25.90
N VAL A 542 -12.61 -5.35 25.36
CA VAL A 542 -11.45 -5.91 24.67
C VAL A 542 -10.57 -6.71 25.64
N ASN A 543 -10.28 -6.17 26.83
CA ASN A 543 -9.52 -6.87 27.88
C ASN A 543 -10.16 -8.20 28.30
N GLY A 544 -11.48 -8.28 28.30
CA GLY A 544 -12.20 -9.52 28.60
C GLY A 544 -11.96 -10.65 27.59
N ARG A 545 -11.44 -10.33 26.41
CA ARG A 545 -11.13 -11.27 25.33
C ARG A 545 -9.64 -11.54 25.16
N LEU A 546 -8.79 -10.88 25.96
CA LEU A 546 -7.34 -11.00 25.94
C LEU A 546 -6.83 -11.95 27.03
N LEU A 547 -5.68 -12.55 26.77
CA LEU A 547 -4.98 -13.31 27.80
C LEU A 547 -4.53 -12.38 28.93
N PRO A 548 -4.41 -12.87 30.18
CA PRO A 548 -4.08 -12.02 31.33
C PRO A 548 -2.86 -11.11 31.12
N TYR A 549 -1.80 -11.63 30.53
CA TYR A 549 -0.55 -10.90 30.27
C TYR A 549 -0.62 -9.91 29.10
N GLN A 550 -1.69 -9.94 28.31
CA GLN A 550 -1.94 -9.00 27.19
C GLN A 550 -2.88 -7.85 27.59
N ARG A 551 -3.42 -7.88 28.80
CA ARG A 551 -4.42 -6.89 29.21
C ARG A 551 -3.79 -5.53 29.45
N MET A 552 -4.48 -4.51 28.95
CA MET A 552 -4.11 -3.11 29.17
C MET A 552 -4.45 -2.70 30.61
N SER A 553 -3.46 -2.22 31.34
CA SER A 553 -3.60 -1.72 32.72
C SER A 553 -3.97 -0.24 32.79
N ARG A 554 -3.67 0.51 31.73
CA ARG A 554 -3.91 1.95 31.65
C ARG A 554 -4.60 2.33 30.36
N THR A 555 -5.59 3.23 30.45
CA THR A 555 -6.28 3.86 29.33
C THR A 555 -6.05 5.36 29.33
N VAL A 556 -5.56 5.89 28.22
CA VAL A 556 -5.33 7.32 28.01
C VAL A 556 -6.23 7.80 26.88
N VAL A 557 -7.18 8.69 27.19
CA VAL A 557 -8.01 9.35 26.19
C VAL A 557 -7.34 10.63 25.77
N LEU A 558 -7.06 10.77 24.47
CA LEU A 558 -6.34 11.90 23.90
C LEU A 558 -7.29 13.01 23.47
N ASP A 559 -6.93 14.24 23.74
CA ASP A 559 -7.64 15.45 23.29
C ASP A 559 -7.30 15.85 21.86
N LYS A 560 -6.15 15.38 21.35
CA LYS A 560 -5.65 15.66 20.01
C LYS A 560 -5.33 14.37 19.27
N ALA A 561 -5.60 14.35 17.97
CA ALA A 561 -5.22 13.25 17.10
C ALA A 561 -3.71 13.03 17.11
N MET A 562 -3.30 11.76 17.07
CA MET A 562 -1.91 11.36 16.89
C MET A 562 -1.46 11.67 15.45
N GLU A 563 -0.18 11.97 15.28
CA GLU A 563 0.39 12.16 13.95
C GLU A 563 0.30 10.89 13.13
N MET A 564 -0.14 11.04 11.88
CA MET A 564 -0.28 9.93 10.94
C MET A 564 0.62 10.13 9.72
N THR A 565 1.05 9.01 9.15
CA THR A 565 1.61 8.99 7.80
C THR A 565 0.51 9.27 6.77
N THR A 566 0.88 9.59 5.53
CA THR A 566 -0.06 9.75 4.40
C THR A 566 -0.80 8.46 4.06
N THR A 567 -0.25 7.29 4.42
CA THR A 567 -0.93 5.99 4.37
C THR A 567 -1.81 5.69 5.59
N LYS A 568 -2.08 6.71 6.42
CA LYS A 568 -2.97 6.62 7.59
C LYS A 568 -2.50 5.62 8.66
N LYS A 569 -1.19 5.56 8.91
CA LYS A 569 -0.58 4.84 10.04
C LYS A 569 -0.14 5.83 11.11
N VAL A 570 -0.33 5.49 12.37
CA VAL A 570 0.15 6.32 13.51
C VAL A 570 1.69 6.32 13.52
N ARG A 571 2.29 7.50 13.65
CA ARG A 571 3.74 7.69 13.82
C ARG A 571 4.12 7.40 15.28
N ARG A 572 4.39 6.13 15.61
CA ARG A 572 4.66 5.68 17.00
C ARG A 572 5.79 6.44 17.69
N PHE A 573 6.82 6.85 16.94
CA PHE A 573 8.01 7.52 17.49
C PHE A 573 7.80 9.01 17.85
N THR A 574 6.69 9.63 17.45
CA THR A 574 6.36 11.02 17.83
C THR A 574 5.57 11.11 19.13
N ILE A 575 5.22 9.96 19.72
CA ILE A 575 4.38 9.88 20.92
C ILE A 575 5.30 9.56 22.11
N ALA A 576 5.64 10.60 22.87
CA ALA A 576 6.47 10.52 24.09
C ALA A 576 5.72 9.81 25.24
#